data_69cd153e0286a9204a26fbbba0f732df
#
_entry.id   69cd153e0286a9204a26fbbba0f732df
#
_cell.length_a   1.000
_cell.length_b   1.000
_cell.length_c   1.000
_cell.angle_alpha   90.00
_cell.angle_beta   90.00
_cell.angle_gamma   90.00
#
_symmetry.space_group_name_H-M   'P 1'
#
loop_
_entity.id
_entity.type
_entity.pdbx_description
1 polymer ?
#
loop_
_entity_poly.entity_id
_entity_poly.type
_entity_poly.pdbx_seq_one_letter_code
_entity_poly.pdbx_strand_id
1 'polypeptide(L)' 'MNVKHNLFPKLIECRRLLGYTQPDMATIAGVSPETYKKHERGEFEFRLSEMLAIQENINNELQTHLTLDELFRMGKIV' A
#
# COMPACT_ATOMS: atom_id res chain seq x y z
N MET A 1 23.67 3.29 10.66
CA MET A 1 22.88 2.12 10.44
C MET A 1 21.60 2.49 9.70
N ASN A 2 21.27 1.72 8.73
CA ASN A 2 20.08 1.99 7.98
C ASN A 2 18.93 1.14 8.48
N VAL A 3 17.95 1.81 9.02
CA VAL A 3 16.78 1.12 9.54
C VAL A 3 15.70 1.14 8.48
N LYS A 4 15.24 -0.04 8.13
CA LYS A 4 14.14 -0.15 7.20
C LYS A 4 12.85 0.03 7.94
N HIS A 5 12.08 0.99 7.51
CA HIS A 5 10.78 1.23 8.09
C HIS A 5 9.73 0.84 7.09
N ASN A 6 8.78 0.05 7.54
CA ASN A 6 7.57 -0.17 6.76
C ASN A 6 6.66 1.00 7.03
N LEU A 7 6.69 1.99 6.14
CA LEU A 7 5.89 3.18 6.33
C LEU A 7 4.40 2.86 6.34
N PHE A 8 4.02 1.80 5.64
CA PHE A 8 2.62 1.39 5.59
C PHE A 8 2.55 -0.11 5.90
N PRO A 9 2.75 -0.48 7.19
CA PRO A 9 2.90 -1.90 7.53
C PRO A 9 1.68 -2.75 7.16
N LYS A 10 0.47 -2.23 7.36
CA LYS A 10 -0.71 -3.02 7.04
C LYS A 10 -0.87 -3.20 5.54
N LEU A 11 -0.59 -2.15 4.78
CA LEU A 11 -0.65 -2.22 3.33
C LEU A 11 0.32 -3.27 2.81
N ILE A 12 1.55 -3.24 3.30
CA ILE A 12 2.58 -4.17 2.86
C ILE A 12 2.24 -5.59 3.27
N GLU A 13 1.69 -5.76 4.46
CA GLU A 13 1.26 -7.07 4.92
C GLU A 13 0.19 -7.64 3.99
N CYS A 14 -0.81 -6.84 3.66
CA CYS A 14 -1.88 -7.28 2.76
C CYS A 14 -1.35 -7.61 1.37
N ARG A 15 -0.44 -6.77 0.86
CA ARG A 15 0.17 -7.02 -0.44
C ARG A 15 0.85 -8.39 -0.45
N ARG A 16 1.61 -8.68 0.60
CA ARG A 16 2.33 -9.95 0.70
C ARG A 16 1.39 -11.13 0.85
N LEU A 17 0.33 -10.96 1.63
CA LEU A 17 -0.66 -12.02 1.79
C LEU A 17 -1.29 -12.40 0.46
N LEU A 18 -1.50 -11.41 -0.40
CA LEU A 18 -2.09 -11.64 -1.71
C LEU A 18 -1.08 -12.11 -2.75
N GLY A 19 0.20 -12.09 -2.39
CA GLY A 19 1.24 -12.45 -3.34
C GLY A 19 1.46 -11.42 -4.43
N TYR A 20 1.06 -10.18 -4.17
CA TYR A 20 1.19 -9.11 -5.17
C TYR A 20 2.59 -8.51 -5.12
N THR A 21 3.12 -8.26 -6.31
CA THR A 21 4.36 -7.49 -6.44
C THR A 21 4.03 -6.01 -6.43
N GLN A 22 5.07 -5.17 -6.35
CA GLN A 22 4.86 -3.74 -6.46
C GLN A 22 4.27 -3.34 -7.83
N PRO A 23 4.71 -3.95 -8.94
CA PRO A 23 4.03 -3.69 -10.21
C PRO A 23 2.56 -4.08 -10.22
N ASP A 24 2.19 -5.16 -9.53
CA ASP A 24 0.78 -5.53 -9.43
C ASP A 24 -0.01 -4.44 -8.74
N MET A 25 0.52 -3.91 -7.65
CA MET A 25 -0.15 -2.85 -6.92
C MET A 25 -0.20 -1.56 -7.75
N ALA A 26 0.82 -1.31 -8.53
CA ALA A 26 0.83 -0.14 -9.41
C ALA A 26 -0.32 -0.21 -10.41
N THR A 27 -0.55 -1.38 -10.96
CA THR A 27 -1.67 -1.59 -11.89
C THR A 27 -3.00 -1.31 -11.20
N ILE A 28 -3.16 -1.81 -9.99
CA ILE A 28 -4.40 -1.60 -9.23
C ILE A 28 -4.60 -0.11 -8.95
N ALA A 29 -3.54 0.58 -8.56
CA ALA A 29 -3.62 2.00 -8.22
C ALA A 29 -3.70 2.89 -9.45
N GLY A 30 -3.38 2.36 -10.64
CA GLY A 30 -3.40 3.14 -11.86
C GLY A 30 -2.19 4.04 -12.02
N VAL A 31 -1.04 3.63 -11.50
CA VAL A 31 0.20 4.40 -11.62
C VAL A 31 1.30 3.49 -12.16
N SER A 32 2.45 4.10 -12.48
CA SER A 32 3.59 3.32 -12.93
C SER A 32 4.22 2.58 -11.76
N PRO A 33 4.93 1.47 -12.04
CA PRO A 33 5.63 0.77 -10.96
C PRO A 33 6.62 1.66 -10.22
N GLU A 34 7.26 2.57 -10.94
CA GLU A 34 8.19 3.51 -10.35
C GLU A 34 7.50 4.40 -9.32
N THR A 35 6.34 4.93 -9.69
CA THR A 35 5.57 5.79 -8.81
C THR A 35 5.08 4.99 -7.60
N TYR A 36 4.62 3.77 -7.80
CA TYR A 36 4.14 2.98 -6.69
C TYR A 36 5.26 2.69 -5.68
N LYS A 37 6.47 2.38 -6.18
CA LYS A 37 7.61 2.19 -5.29
C LYS A 37 7.83 3.43 -4.42
N LYS A 38 7.74 4.61 -5.03
CA LYS A 38 7.94 5.85 -4.28
C LYS A 38 6.85 6.07 -3.26
N HIS A 39 5.63 5.64 -3.56
CA HIS A 39 4.54 5.68 -2.59
C HIS A 39 4.87 4.82 -1.36
N GLU A 40 5.32 3.59 -1.58
CA GLU A 40 5.62 2.72 -0.46
C GLU A 40 6.80 3.22 0.38
N ARG A 41 7.71 3.96 -0.23
CA ARG A 41 8.85 4.53 0.49
C ARG A 41 8.54 5.88 1.14
N GLY A 42 7.34 6.39 0.91
CA GLY A 42 6.95 7.67 1.48
C GLY A 42 7.50 8.88 0.75
N GLU A 43 8.08 8.68 -0.45
CA GLU A 43 8.62 9.80 -1.23
C GLU A 43 7.52 10.57 -1.94
N PHE A 44 6.45 9.88 -2.33
CA PHE A 44 5.27 10.49 -2.93
C PHE A 44 4.06 10.09 -2.10
N GLU A 45 3.17 11.04 -1.85
CA GLU A 45 1.96 10.73 -1.12
C GLU A 45 0.97 10.00 -2.02
N PHE A 46 0.25 9.05 -1.43
CA PHE A 46 -0.84 8.40 -2.13
C PHE A 46 -1.95 9.41 -2.37
N ARG A 47 -2.56 9.35 -3.56
CA ARG A 47 -3.75 10.11 -3.85
C ARG A 47 -4.96 9.34 -3.35
N LEU A 48 -6.02 10.06 -3.01
CA LEU A 48 -7.23 9.41 -2.51
C LEU A 48 -7.78 8.38 -3.49
N SER A 49 -7.77 8.70 -4.78
CA SER A 49 -8.28 7.76 -5.78
C SER A 49 -7.47 6.48 -5.79
N GLU A 50 -6.16 6.57 -5.61
CA GLU A 50 -5.30 5.41 -5.57
C GLU A 50 -5.59 4.57 -4.33
N MET A 51 -5.76 5.23 -3.19
CA MET A 51 -6.05 4.54 -1.94
C MET A 51 -7.38 3.81 -2.01
N LEU A 52 -8.39 4.43 -2.61
CA LEU A 52 -9.70 3.80 -2.73
C LEU A 52 -9.65 2.57 -3.64
N ALA A 53 -8.91 2.66 -4.74
CA ALA A 53 -8.77 1.51 -5.63
C ALA A 53 -8.07 0.35 -4.95
N ILE A 54 -7.02 0.65 -4.19
CA ILE A 54 -6.29 -0.38 -3.45
C ILE A 54 -7.17 -0.97 -2.36
N GLN A 55 -7.89 -0.12 -1.63
CA GLN A 55 -8.78 -0.58 -0.57
C GLN A 55 -9.84 -1.55 -1.12
N GLU A 56 -10.45 -1.18 -2.22
CA GLU A 56 -11.49 -2.02 -2.81
C GLU A 56 -10.93 -3.37 -3.21
N ASN A 57 -9.77 -3.37 -3.87
CA ASN A 57 -9.16 -4.61 -4.31
C ASN A 57 -8.81 -5.51 -3.14
N ILE A 58 -8.12 -4.95 -2.15
CA ILE A 58 -7.68 -5.74 -1.00
C ILE A 58 -8.87 -6.31 -0.25
N ASN A 59 -9.88 -5.49 0.01
CA ASN A 59 -11.03 -5.97 0.76
C ASN A 59 -11.80 -7.05 0.01
N ASN A 60 -11.90 -6.90 -1.31
CA ASN A 60 -12.56 -7.93 -2.10
C ASN A 60 -11.77 -9.24 -2.09
N GLU A 61 -10.46 -9.15 -2.26
CA GLU A 61 -9.63 -10.35 -2.37
C GLU A 61 -9.44 -11.05 -1.04
N LEU A 62 -9.31 -10.30 0.04
CA LEU A 62 -9.11 -10.87 1.37
C LEU A 62 -10.41 -11.05 2.14
N GLN A 63 -11.54 -10.61 1.58
CA GLN A 63 -12.85 -10.68 2.26
C GLN A 63 -12.78 -9.96 3.60
N THR A 64 -12.27 -8.73 3.58
CA THR A 64 -12.10 -7.91 4.77
C THR A 64 -12.84 -6.59 4.60
N HIS A 65 -12.85 -5.80 5.67
CA HIS A 65 -13.49 -4.47 5.69
C HIS A 65 -12.51 -3.44 6.25
N LEU A 66 -11.28 -3.48 5.78
CA LEU A 66 -10.26 -2.54 6.24
C LEU A 66 -10.58 -1.13 5.77
N THR A 67 -10.44 -0.18 6.68
CA THR A 67 -10.65 1.24 6.35
C THR A 67 -9.39 1.81 5.73
N LEU A 68 -9.53 2.99 5.12
CA LEU A 68 -8.37 3.70 4.60
C LEU A 68 -7.36 3.99 5.70
N ASP A 69 -7.86 4.38 6.88
CA ASP A 69 -6.97 4.65 7.99
C ASP A 69 -6.17 3.42 8.39
N GLU A 70 -6.82 2.26 8.42
CA GLU A 70 -6.13 1.02 8.76
C GLU A 70 -5.09 0.63 7.73
N LEU A 71 -5.45 0.75 6.44
CA LEU A 71 -4.55 0.33 5.37
C LEU A 71 -3.37 1.27 5.20
N PHE A 72 -3.62 2.57 5.32
CA PHE A 72 -2.60 3.56 4.98
C PHE A 72 -2.06 4.27 6.20
N ARG A 73 -2.25 3.69 7.38
CA ARG A 73 -1.66 4.21 8.60
C ARG A 73 -0.15 4.00 8.53
N MET A 74 0.58 5.07 8.78
CA MET A 74 2.02 4.99 8.76
C MET A 74 2.52 4.30 10.01
N GLY A 75 3.56 3.51 9.84
CA GLY A 75 4.18 2.84 10.95
C GLY A 75 4.89 3.83 11.85
N LYS A 76 5.05 3.44 13.11
CA LYS A 76 5.74 4.27 14.05
C LYS A 76 7.23 4.17 13.81
N ILE A 77 7.88 5.31 13.74
CA ILE A 77 9.33 5.38 13.60
C ILE A 77 9.89 5.77 14.95
N VAL A 78 10.73 4.91 15.49
CA VAL A 78 11.26 5.11 16.83
C VAL A 78 12.75 5.28 16.76
#